data_754fddb608c831783c79f0401c1f6ca8
#
_entry.id   754fddb608c831783c79f0401c1f6ca8
#
_cell.length_a   1.000
_cell.length_b   1.000
_cell.length_c   1.000
_cell.angle_alpha   90.00
_cell.angle_beta   90.00
_cell.angle_gamma   90.00
#
_symmetry.space_group_name_H-M   'P 1'
#
loop_
_entity.id
_entity.type
_entity.pdbx_description
1 polymer ?
#
loop_
_entity_poly.entity_id
_entity_poly.type
_entity_poly.pdbx_seq_one_letter_code
_entity_poly.pdbx_strand_id
1 'polypeptide(L)'
;MAEREDDPSDADGVPDGAAVFPAIPEELGVHPLLLTALHAIVFLSGSDDSIVNPAAGDEAVEYMAAYLQRLGGADRRRVKEDLHTLAAYARQEKWPKQLVQFLKTFLTDYGVEKAE
;
A
#
# COMPACT_ATOMS: atom_id res chain seq x y z
N MET A 1 -7.90 -29.39 -1.80
CA MET A 1 -7.86 -28.61 -1.56
C MET A 1 -7.96 -28.01 -1.33
N ALA A 2 -8.00 -28.59 -1.51
CA ALA A 2 -7.91 -27.82 -1.30
C ALA A 2 -7.87 -27.21 -0.98
N GLU A 3 -7.76 -27.54 -1.13
CA GLU A 3 -7.57 -26.80 -0.75
C GLU A 3 -7.45 -26.00 -0.52
N ARG A 4 -7.48 -26.60 -0.63
CA ARG A 4 -7.23 -25.66 -0.26
C ARG A 4 -7.70 -24.96 0.04
N GLU A 5 -7.84 -25.39 0.02
CA GLU A 5 -8.04 -24.55 0.43
C GLU A 5 -8.25 -23.72 0.88
N ASP A 6 -8.33 -24.22 0.91
CA ASP A 6 -8.33 -23.26 1.39
C ASP A 6 -8.33 -22.54 2.03
N ASP A 7 -8.16 -22.67 2.10
CA ASP A 7 -7.84 -21.88 2.60
C ASP A 7 -7.78 -21.22 3.28
N PRO A 8 -7.77 -21.24 3.42
CA PRO A 8 -7.56 -20.40 4.06
C PRO A 8 -7.15 -19.84 4.39
N SER A 9 -6.90 -20.07 4.25
CA SER A 9 -6.36 -19.45 4.57
C SER A 9 -5.62 -18.82 4.26
N ASP A 10 -5.88 -18.43 3.36
CA ASP A 10 -4.86 -17.78 2.86
C ASP A 10 -4.08 -16.96 3.72
N ALA A 11 -4.59 -16.33 4.70
CA ALA A 11 -3.89 -15.64 5.72
C ALA A 11 -2.92 -16.57 6.38
N ASP A 12 -3.22 -17.83 6.40
CA ASP A 12 -2.36 -18.81 6.99
C ASP A 12 -1.09 -19.01 6.21
N GLY A 13 -1.01 -18.56 4.97
CA GLY A 13 0.19 -18.65 4.18
C GLY A 13 1.14 -17.49 4.36
N VAL A 14 0.78 -16.49 5.16
CA VAL A 14 1.60 -15.31 5.36
C VAL A 14 2.50 -15.50 6.57
N PRO A 15 3.84 -15.42 6.42
CA PRO A 15 4.74 -15.57 7.57
C PRO A 15 4.55 -14.46 8.59
N ASP A 16 4.83 -14.77 9.84
CA ASP A 16 4.83 -13.74 10.88
C ASP A 16 5.87 -12.68 10.53
N GLY A 17 5.52 -11.42 10.73
CA GLY A 17 6.40 -10.31 10.45
C GLY A 17 6.24 -9.73 9.06
N ALA A 18 5.50 -10.41 8.17
CA ALA A 18 5.22 -9.86 6.84
C ALA A 18 4.09 -8.85 6.93
N ALA A 19 4.30 -7.67 6.37
CA ALA A 19 3.27 -6.64 6.32
C ALA A 19 2.44 -6.82 5.05
N VAL A 20 1.13 -6.81 5.18
CA VAL A 20 0.23 -7.03 4.06
C VAL A 20 -0.84 -5.94 4.05
N PHE A 21 -0.98 -5.27 2.92
CA PHE A 21 -2.05 -4.30 2.74
C PHE A 21 -3.35 -5.06 2.51
N PRO A 22 -4.45 -4.68 3.14
CA PRO A 22 -5.71 -5.43 2.97
C PRO A 22 -6.24 -5.39 1.54
N ALA A 23 -6.98 -6.42 1.16
CA ALA A 23 -7.61 -6.49 -0.16
C ALA A 23 -8.68 -5.40 -0.28
N ILE A 24 -8.78 -4.82 -1.47
CA ILE A 24 -9.68 -3.69 -1.73
C ILE A 24 -10.77 -4.11 -2.71
N PRO A 25 -12.05 -3.88 -2.37
CA PRO A 25 -13.15 -4.26 -3.28
C PRO A 25 -13.15 -3.42 -4.55
N GLU A 26 -13.54 -4.05 -5.65
CA GLU A 26 -13.64 -3.35 -6.94
C GLU A 26 -14.60 -2.18 -6.91
N GLU A 27 -15.63 -2.27 -6.09
CA GLU A 27 -16.67 -1.24 -6.03
C GLU A 27 -16.14 0.13 -5.65
N LEU A 28 -14.99 0.19 -4.97
CA LEU A 28 -14.41 1.47 -4.59
C LEU A 28 -13.87 2.24 -5.79
N GLY A 29 -13.62 1.55 -6.90
CA GLY A 29 -13.16 2.23 -8.12
C GLY A 29 -11.74 2.74 -8.08
N VAL A 30 -10.94 2.26 -7.14
CA VAL A 30 -9.54 2.69 -7.02
C VAL A 30 -8.72 2.05 -8.14
N HIS A 31 -7.82 2.83 -8.72
CA HIS A 31 -7.02 2.37 -9.86
C HIS A 31 -6.15 1.18 -9.46
N PRO A 32 -6.19 0.09 -10.23
CA PRO A 32 -5.44 -1.11 -9.86
C PRO A 32 -3.93 -0.92 -9.79
N LEU A 33 -3.35 -0.03 -10.59
CA LEU A 33 -1.91 0.24 -10.50
C LEU A 33 -1.55 0.87 -9.15
N LEU A 34 -2.42 1.73 -8.64
CA LEU A 34 -2.20 2.31 -7.32
C LEU A 34 -2.26 1.22 -6.25
N LEU A 35 -3.24 0.33 -6.33
CA LEU A 35 -3.34 -0.77 -5.38
C LEU A 35 -2.11 -1.65 -5.42
N THR A 36 -1.59 -1.91 -6.63
CA THR A 36 -0.36 -2.70 -6.79
C THR A 36 0.80 -2.02 -6.08
N ALA A 37 0.95 -0.71 -6.26
CA ALA A 37 2.03 0.04 -5.62
C ALA A 37 1.88 0.04 -4.10
N LEU A 38 0.67 0.23 -3.61
CA LEU A 38 0.44 0.26 -2.16
C LEU A 38 0.77 -1.08 -1.51
N HIS A 39 0.34 -2.17 -2.14
CA HIS A 39 0.67 -3.51 -1.62
C HIS A 39 2.18 -3.72 -1.59
N ALA A 40 2.89 -3.34 -2.65
CA ALA A 40 4.32 -3.52 -2.73
C ALA A 40 5.05 -2.69 -1.68
N ILE A 41 4.67 -1.42 -1.54
CA ILE A 41 5.34 -0.53 -0.60
C ILE A 41 5.11 -0.97 0.84
N VAL A 42 3.87 -1.35 1.17
CA VAL A 42 3.58 -1.83 2.53
C VAL A 42 4.41 -3.06 2.85
N PHE A 43 4.49 -4.00 1.91
CA PHE A 43 5.28 -5.21 2.12
C PHE A 43 6.75 -4.87 2.32
N LEU A 44 7.31 -4.04 1.43
CA LEU A 44 8.74 -3.74 1.45
C LEU A 44 9.14 -2.89 2.66
N SER A 45 8.28 -1.96 3.07
CA SER A 45 8.62 -1.03 4.14
C SER A 45 8.17 -1.49 5.52
N GLY A 46 7.11 -2.28 5.57
CA GLY A 46 6.48 -2.63 6.84
C GLY A 46 6.86 -3.98 7.39
N SER A 47 7.42 -4.87 6.55
CA SER A 47 7.79 -6.21 7.01
C SER A 47 9.06 -6.15 7.85
N ASP A 48 9.21 -7.13 8.77
CA ASP A 48 10.39 -7.10 9.61
C ASP A 48 11.61 -7.65 8.88
N ASP A 49 12.76 -7.55 9.52
CA ASP A 49 14.05 -7.87 8.91
C ASP A 49 14.18 -9.34 8.50
N SER A 50 13.42 -10.21 9.11
CA SER A 50 13.45 -11.63 8.77
C SER A 50 12.73 -11.93 7.46
N ILE A 51 11.88 -11.02 7.01
CA ILE A 51 11.10 -11.18 5.78
C ILE A 51 11.72 -10.40 4.62
N VAL A 52 12.08 -9.13 4.88
CA VAL A 52 12.64 -8.25 3.86
C VAL A 52 13.93 -7.65 4.40
N ASN A 53 15.02 -7.84 3.67
CA ASN A 53 16.29 -7.19 4.04
C ASN A 53 16.07 -5.68 4.04
N PRO A 54 16.33 -4.96 5.14
CA PRO A 54 16.03 -3.54 5.22
C PRO A 54 16.68 -2.69 4.13
N ALA A 55 17.95 -2.94 3.83
CA ALA A 55 18.64 -2.15 2.81
C ALA A 55 18.04 -2.41 1.42
N ALA A 56 17.73 -3.67 1.12
CA ALA A 56 17.14 -4.01 -0.18
C ALA A 56 15.73 -3.43 -0.29
N GLY A 57 14.95 -3.50 0.78
CA GLY A 57 13.60 -2.96 0.79
C GLY A 57 13.61 -1.45 0.61
N ASP A 58 14.50 -0.76 1.32
CA ASP A 58 14.61 0.70 1.20
C ASP A 58 15.00 1.10 -0.22
N GLU A 59 15.93 0.38 -0.82
CA GLU A 59 16.34 0.69 -2.19
C GLU A 59 15.18 0.52 -3.17
N ALA A 60 14.42 -0.55 -3.03
CA ALA A 60 13.27 -0.79 -3.90
C ALA A 60 12.23 0.32 -3.75
N VAL A 61 11.95 0.74 -2.52
CA VAL A 61 10.97 1.80 -2.27
C VAL A 61 11.48 3.14 -2.84
N GLU A 62 12.79 3.40 -2.76
CA GLU A 62 13.35 4.62 -3.33
C GLU A 62 13.14 4.69 -4.84
N TYR A 63 13.34 3.57 -5.54
CA TYR A 63 13.06 3.53 -6.98
C TYR A 63 11.57 3.77 -7.25
N MET A 64 10.70 3.14 -6.46
CA MET A 64 9.27 3.32 -6.64
C MET A 64 8.87 4.76 -6.41
N ALA A 65 9.41 5.40 -5.37
CA ALA A 65 9.13 6.81 -5.09
C ALA A 65 9.59 7.71 -6.25
N ALA A 66 10.77 7.42 -6.81
CA ALA A 66 11.28 8.20 -7.94
C ALA A 66 10.33 8.12 -9.14
N TYR A 67 9.78 6.94 -9.42
CA TYR A 67 8.81 6.81 -10.51
C TYR A 67 7.51 7.52 -10.19
N LEU A 68 7.05 7.42 -8.94
CA LEU A 68 5.82 8.11 -8.54
C LEU A 68 5.94 9.63 -8.70
N GLN A 69 7.15 10.17 -8.49
CA GLN A 69 7.38 11.60 -8.63
C GLN A 69 7.25 12.09 -10.07
N ARG A 70 7.22 11.17 -11.03
CA ARG A 70 7.02 11.51 -12.44
C ARG A 70 5.54 11.67 -12.81
N LEU A 71 4.63 11.42 -11.90
CA LEU A 71 3.20 11.53 -12.19
C LEU A 71 2.86 12.97 -12.59
N GLY A 72 2.14 13.11 -13.71
CA GLY A 72 1.68 14.41 -14.17
C GLY A 72 0.47 14.88 -13.36
N GLY A 73 0.00 16.10 -13.66
CA GLY A 73 -1.07 16.71 -12.87
C GLY A 73 -2.36 15.92 -12.82
N ALA A 74 -2.80 15.40 -13.97
CA ALA A 74 -4.04 14.62 -14.03
C ALA A 74 -3.91 13.31 -13.27
N ASP A 75 -2.78 12.63 -13.45
CA ASP A 75 -2.54 11.36 -12.76
C ASP A 75 -2.42 11.57 -11.25
N ARG A 76 -1.75 12.64 -10.85
CA ARG A 76 -1.61 12.96 -9.42
C ARG A 76 -2.97 13.23 -8.79
N ARG A 77 -3.83 13.96 -9.49
CA ARG A 77 -5.18 14.22 -8.99
C ARG A 77 -5.96 12.92 -8.81
N ARG A 78 -5.85 12.03 -9.79
CA ARG A 78 -6.53 10.74 -9.70
C ARG A 78 -6.03 9.93 -8.51
N VAL A 79 -4.71 9.88 -8.34
CA VAL A 79 -4.13 9.15 -7.21
C VAL A 79 -4.59 9.76 -5.90
N LYS A 80 -4.60 11.08 -5.82
CA LYS A 80 -5.04 11.78 -4.60
C LYS A 80 -6.49 11.43 -4.26
N GLU A 81 -7.37 11.45 -5.26
CA GLU A 81 -8.77 11.09 -5.06
C GLU A 81 -8.90 9.65 -4.60
N ASP A 82 -8.16 8.75 -5.23
CA ASP A 82 -8.21 7.34 -4.86
C ASP A 82 -7.70 7.13 -3.43
N LEU A 83 -6.66 7.86 -3.04
CA LEU A 83 -6.15 7.76 -1.66
C LEU A 83 -7.18 8.28 -0.65
N HIS A 84 -7.91 9.34 -1.00
CA HIS A 84 -8.99 9.82 -0.12
C HIS A 84 -10.09 8.77 0.02
N THR A 85 -10.45 8.13 -1.08
CA THR A 85 -11.43 7.04 -1.05
C THR A 85 -10.96 5.90 -0.15
N LEU A 86 -9.70 5.52 -0.30
CA LEU A 86 -9.13 4.45 0.52
C LEU A 86 -9.06 4.84 1.99
N ALA A 87 -8.67 6.07 2.30
CA ALA A 87 -8.59 6.51 3.69
C ALA A 87 -9.96 6.50 4.36
N ALA A 88 -11.00 6.93 3.63
CA ALA A 88 -12.36 6.88 4.16
C ALA A 88 -12.82 5.45 4.39
N TYR A 89 -12.53 4.56 3.43
CA TYR A 89 -12.85 3.15 3.56
C TYR A 89 -12.11 2.54 4.76
N ALA A 90 -10.84 2.86 4.91
CA ALA A 90 -10.03 2.34 6.01
C ALA A 90 -10.59 2.73 7.37
N ARG A 91 -11.04 4.00 7.49
CA ARG A 91 -11.66 4.46 8.74
C ARG A 91 -12.96 3.73 9.01
N GLN A 92 -13.77 3.55 7.96
CA GLN A 92 -15.05 2.85 8.08
C GLN A 92 -14.84 1.40 8.50
N GLU A 93 -13.80 0.75 7.98
CA GLU A 93 -13.48 -0.64 8.30
C GLU A 93 -12.61 -0.77 9.54
N LYS A 94 -12.29 0.35 10.18
CA LYS A 94 -11.53 0.37 11.43
C LYS A 94 -10.15 -0.25 11.31
N TRP A 95 -9.46 0.08 10.22
CA TRP A 95 -8.08 -0.36 10.03
C TRP A 95 -7.17 0.27 11.08
N PRO A 96 -5.99 -0.31 11.34
CA PRO A 96 -5.02 0.32 12.25
C PRO A 96 -4.71 1.75 11.84
N LYS A 97 -4.50 2.60 12.83
CA LYS A 97 -4.26 4.02 12.60
C LYS A 97 -3.05 4.27 11.70
N GLN A 98 -2.03 3.41 11.80
CA GLN A 98 -0.83 3.55 10.97
C GLN A 98 -1.17 3.42 9.49
N LEU A 99 -2.07 2.50 9.13
CA LEU A 99 -2.46 2.34 7.74
C LEU A 99 -3.27 3.53 7.24
N VAL A 100 -4.18 4.04 8.08
CA VAL A 100 -4.95 5.24 7.72
C VAL A 100 -4.00 6.42 7.50
N GLN A 101 -3.05 6.60 8.40
CA GLN A 101 -2.08 7.69 8.30
C GLN A 101 -1.22 7.53 7.05
N PHE A 102 -0.78 6.32 6.76
CA PHE A 102 -0.02 6.01 5.55
C PHE A 102 -0.76 6.49 4.30
N LEU A 103 -2.05 6.19 4.21
CA LEU A 103 -2.85 6.62 3.06
C LEU A 103 -2.99 8.13 2.99
N LYS A 104 -3.14 8.78 4.15
CA LYS A 104 -3.33 10.23 4.19
C LYS A 104 -2.08 11.01 3.82
N THR A 105 -0.91 10.49 4.13
CA THR A 105 0.35 11.21 3.91
C THR A 105 1.18 10.63 2.78
N PHE A 106 0.65 9.67 2.04
CA PHE A 106 1.39 8.92 1.03
C PHE A 106 2.11 9.83 0.04
N LEU A 107 1.39 10.77 -0.57
CA LEU A 107 1.97 11.62 -1.61
C LEU A 107 3.08 12.52 -1.05
N THR A 108 2.90 13.02 0.15
CA THR A 108 3.90 13.86 0.79
C THR A 108 5.12 13.04 1.21
N ASP A 109 4.87 11.86 1.80
CA ASP A 109 5.96 11.01 2.30
C ASP A 109 6.88 10.54 1.20
N TYR A 110 6.35 10.33 0.00
CA TYR A 110 7.15 9.84 -1.11
C TYR A 110 7.54 10.94 -2.11
N GLY A 111 7.35 12.20 -1.72
CA GLY A 111 7.85 13.33 -2.49
C GLY A 111 7.06 13.67 -3.74
N VAL A 112 5.84 13.11 -3.89
CA VAL A 112 4.99 13.40 -5.04
C VAL A 112 4.34 14.77 -4.89
N GLU A 113 4.00 15.13 -3.65
CA GLU A 113 3.49 16.46 -3.31
C GLU A 113 4.38 17.08 -2.26
N LYS A 114 4.44 18.40 -2.24
CA LYS A 114 5.20 19.09 -1.21
C LYS A 114 4.45 19.09 0.10
N ALA A 115 5.19 18.95 1.19
CA ALA A 115 4.63 19.12 2.52
C ALA A 115 4.27 20.58 2.72
N GLU A 116 3.19 20.83 3.47
CA GLU A 116 2.79 22.20 3.79
C GLU A 116 3.15 22.61 5.14
#